data_c68826bbd0e676563d41168678026dd6
#
_entry.id   c68826bbd0e676563d41168678026dd6
#
_cell.length_a   1.000
_cell.length_b   1.000
_cell.length_c   1.000
_cell.angle_alpha   90.00
_cell.angle_beta   90.00
_cell.angle_gamma   90.00
#
_symmetry.space_group_name_H-M   'P 1'
#
loop_
_entity.id
_entity.type
_entity.pdbx_description
1 polymer ?
#
loop_
_entity_poly.entity_id
_entity_poly.type
_entity_poly.pdbx_seq_one_letter_code
_entity_poly.pdbx_strand_id
1 'polypeptide(L)'
;MKLIRTEDAVGHVLCHDLTQIIKDQYKDARFRKGHVVAPEDIPVLLGMGKEHLYVWEMTPGMLHEDEGAERLLALCANENMERSGVKEGKIELKASCDGLFLLRSESLRAVNAIDELMIATRKGGTAVKKGDKLAGMRVIPLIIAEEKLTAAKAAAGDTPLLELRPWVRKTAAIVATGSEVKKGLIQDTFTPVVKDKLSAYGIETISVSYSGDGVENVAGAISQARQTGAEVILCTGGMSVDPCLLYTSPSPRDV
;
A
#
# COMPACT_ATOMS: atom_id res chain seq x y z
N MET A 1 10.20 -32.55 -11.67
CA MET A 1 11.23 -32.87 -10.65
C MET A 1 12.10 -33.98 -11.22
N LYS A 2 13.40 -33.79 -11.25
CA LYS A 2 14.38 -34.69 -11.85
C LYS A 2 15.51 -34.95 -10.85
N LEU A 3 16.01 -36.17 -10.80
CA LEU A 3 17.23 -36.50 -10.06
C LEU A 3 18.41 -36.35 -11.01
N ILE A 4 19.38 -35.52 -10.66
CA ILE A 4 20.58 -35.28 -11.47
C ILE A 4 21.82 -35.40 -10.58
N ARG A 5 23.01 -35.57 -11.19
CA ARG A 5 24.26 -35.48 -10.48
C ARG A 5 24.51 -34.06 -9.99
N THR A 6 25.15 -33.92 -8.85
CA THR A 6 25.40 -32.60 -8.26
C THR A 6 26.27 -31.73 -9.17
N GLU A 7 27.23 -32.31 -9.87
CA GLU A 7 28.09 -31.58 -10.81
C GLU A 7 27.32 -30.97 -11.99
N ASP A 8 26.17 -31.57 -12.36
CA ASP A 8 25.32 -31.12 -13.47
C ASP A 8 24.21 -30.18 -12.99
N ALA A 9 24.19 -29.81 -11.69
CA ALA A 9 23.06 -29.10 -11.09
C ALA A 9 23.14 -27.58 -11.24
N VAL A 10 24.20 -27.01 -11.75
CA VAL A 10 24.35 -25.56 -11.90
C VAL A 10 23.21 -24.99 -12.73
N GLY A 11 22.56 -23.93 -12.20
CA GLY A 11 21.38 -23.27 -12.82
C GLY A 11 20.04 -23.96 -12.57
N HIS A 12 20.03 -25.12 -11.90
CA HIS A 12 18.80 -25.81 -11.53
C HIS A 12 18.31 -25.38 -10.13
N VAL A 13 17.02 -25.55 -9.86
CA VAL A 13 16.37 -25.14 -8.62
C VAL A 13 16.18 -26.35 -7.70
N LEU A 14 16.62 -26.24 -6.46
CA LEU A 14 16.46 -27.30 -5.46
C LEU A 14 14.99 -27.52 -5.09
N CYS A 15 14.55 -28.80 -5.08
CA CYS A 15 13.17 -29.16 -4.75
C CYS A 15 12.88 -29.23 -3.25
N HIS A 16 13.90 -29.25 -2.40
CA HIS A 16 13.78 -29.40 -0.93
C HIS A 16 14.99 -28.82 -0.21
N ASP A 17 14.83 -28.58 1.09
CA ASP A 17 15.91 -28.11 1.95
C ASP A 17 17.03 -29.18 2.07
N LEU A 18 18.28 -28.73 2.02
CA LEU A 18 19.45 -29.56 2.26
C LEU A 18 20.10 -29.13 3.56
N THR A 19 19.95 -29.98 4.59
CA THR A 19 20.52 -29.75 5.92
C THR A 19 21.99 -30.16 5.95
N GLN A 20 22.83 -29.29 6.50
CA GLN A 20 24.20 -29.58 6.83
C GLN A 20 24.31 -29.84 8.33
N ILE A 21 25.00 -30.94 8.70
CA ILE A 21 25.28 -31.28 10.09
C ILE A 21 26.80 -31.28 10.25
N ILE A 22 27.31 -30.36 11.08
CA ILE A 22 28.70 -30.34 11.52
C ILE A 22 28.66 -30.58 13.02
N LYS A 23 29.27 -31.69 13.48
CA LYS A 23 29.24 -32.09 14.88
C LYS A 23 29.68 -30.93 15.78
N ASP A 24 28.87 -30.63 16.79
CA ASP A 24 29.08 -29.63 17.83
C ASP A 24 29.15 -28.16 17.32
N GLN A 25 28.87 -27.89 16.03
CA GLN A 25 28.94 -26.54 15.45
C GLN A 25 27.69 -26.09 14.71
N TYR A 26 27.12 -26.94 13.84
CA TYR A 26 26.06 -26.52 12.93
C TYR A 26 25.08 -27.65 12.60
N LYS A 27 23.76 -27.37 12.74
CA LYS A 27 22.67 -28.23 12.29
C LYS A 27 21.51 -27.38 11.80
N ASP A 28 21.54 -26.99 10.52
CA ASP A 28 20.47 -26.22 9.91
C ASP A 28 20.45 -26.45 8.39
N ALA A 29 19.42 -25.97 7.71
CA ALA A 29 19.34 -25.96 6.26
C ALA A 29 20.44 -25.06 5.68
N ARG A 30 21.44 -25.67 5.05
CA ARG A 30 22.50 -24.93 4.34
C ARG A 30 22.02 -24.37 3.03
N PHE A 31 21.19 -25.14 2.32
CA PHE A 31 20.50 -24.72 1.12
C PHE A 31 19.00 -24.97 1.34
N ARG A 32 18.20 -24.00 0.98
CA ARG A 32 16.75 -24.08 1.13
C ARG A 32 16.09 -24.50 -0.17
N LYS A 33 14.92 -25.08 -0.08
CA LYS A 33 14.01 -25.27 -1.21
C LYS A 33 13.88 -23.95 -2.00
N GLY A 34 13.99 -24.03 -3.33
CA GLY A 34 13.97 -22.85 -4.19
C GLY A 34 15.32 -22.20 -4.46
N HIS A 35 16.40 -22.68 -3.82
CA HIS A 35 17.75 -22.21 -4.12
C HIS A 35 18.19 -22.60 -5.53
N VAL A 36 18.67 -21.64 -6.32
CA VAL A 36 19.29 -21.89 -7.63
C VAL A 36 20.74 -22.27 -7.40
N VAL A 37 21.13 -23.46 -7.84
CA VAL A 37 22.48 -23.95 -7.62
C VAL A 37 23.49 -23.15 -8.44
N ALA A 38 24.44 -22.52 -7.74
CA ALA A 38 25.55 -21.79 -8.35
C ALA A 38 26.82 -22.68 -8.45
N PRO A 39 27.80 -22.34 -9.32
CA PRO A 39 29.04 -23.10 -9.45
C PRO A 39 29.79 -23.27 -8.13
N GLU A 40 29.78 -22.27 -7.25
CA GLU A 40 30.40 -22.28 -5.92
C GLU A 40 29.72 -23.22 -4.92
N ASP A 41 28.47 -23.60 -5.17
CA ASP A 41 27.74 -24.52 -4.29
C ASP A 41 28.15 -26.00 -4.49
N ILE A 42 28.63 -26.34 -5.67
CA ILE A 42 28.99 -27.74 -6.04
C ILE A 42 29.95 -28.37 -5.04
N PRO A 43 31.11 -27.75 -4.71
CA PRO A 43 32.02 -28.35 -3.74
C PRO A 43 31.40 -28.45 -2.34
N VAL A 44 30.54 -27.54 -1.94
CA VAL A 44 29.83 -27.56 -0.64
C VAL A 44 28.84 -28.73 -0.61
N LEU A 45 28.04 -28.88 -1.65
CA LEU A 45 27.03 -29.95 -1.78
C LEU A 45 27.70 -31.33 -1.77
N LEU A 46 28.79 -31.52 -2.53
CA LEU A 46 29.56 -32.75 -2.52
C LEU A 46 30.19 -33.01 -1.14
N GLY A 47 30.73 -31.98 -0.48
CA GLY A 47 31.23 -32.05 0.88
C GLY A 47 30.17 -32.43 1.93
N MET A 48 28.89 -32.17 1.67
CA MET A 48 27.76 -32.62 2.47
C MET A 48 27.31 -34.05 2.11
N GLY A 49 28.02 -34.76 1.23
CA GLY A 49 27.68 -36.10 0.76
C GLY A 49 26.49 -36.15 -0.20
N LYS A 50 26.18 -35.05 -0.86
CA LYS A 50 25.08 -34.93 -1.83
C LYS A 50 25.64 -35.20 -3.23
N GLU A 51 25.74 -36.45 -3.64
CA GLU A 51 26.18 -36.81 -4.99
C GLU A 51 25.11 -36.60 -6.04
N HIS A 52 23.82 -36.62 -5.62
CA HIS A 52 22.65 -36.39 -6.47
C HIS A 52 21.67 -35.44 -5.80
N LEU A 53 21.00 -34.63 -6.62
CA LEU A 53 20.03 -33.64 -6.18
C LEU A 53 18.69 -33.83 -6.90
N TYR A 54 17.60 -33.64 -6.17
CA TYR A 54 16.28 -33.46 -6.78
C TYR A 54 16.11 -32.00 -7.15
N VAL A 55 15.96 -31.73 -8.45
CA VAL A 55 15.87 -30.37 -8.98
C VAL A 55 14.64 -30.19 -9.85
N TRP A 56 14.23 -28.92 -10.00
CA TRP A 56 13.36 -28.48 -11.06
C TRP A 56 14.19 -28.07 -12.26
N GLU A 57 13.79 -28.52 -13.43
CA GLU A 57 14.43 -28.15 -14.68
C GLU A 57 13.87 -26.77 -15.14
N MET A 58 14.73 -25.77 -15.27
CA MET A 58 14.40 -24.49 -15.86
C MET A 58 14.37 -24.66 -17.39
N THR A 59 13.17 -24.66 -17.97
CA THR A 59 12.98 -24.71 -19.41
C THR A 59 12.70 -23.31 -19.95
N PRO A 60 13.00 -23.01 -21.24
CA PRO A 60 12.62 -21.74 -21.86
C PRO A 60 11.14 -21.42 -21.64
N GLY A 61 10.82 -20.17 -21.28
CA GLY A 61 9.47 -19.74 -20.97
C GLY A 61 9.00 -20.01 -19.51
N MET A 62 9.92 -20.48 -18.65
CA MET A 62 9.70 -20.63 -17.21
C MET A 62 10.56 -19.65 -16.43
N LEU A 63 10.01 -19.07 -15.36
CA LEU A 63 10.67 -18.12 -14.48
C LEU A 63 10.77 -18.70 -13.07
N HIS A 64 11.85 -18.36 -12.36
CA HIS A 64 11.98 -18.63 -10.93
C HIS A 64 10.99 -17.78 -10.12
N GLU A 65 10.57 -18.26 -8.94
CA GLU A 65 9.60 -17.55 -8.08
C GLU A 65 10.03 -16.12 -7.74
N ASP A 66 11.33 -15.87 -7.56
CA ASP A 66 11.86 -14.55 -7.25
C ASP A 66 11.67 -13.58 -8.43
N GLU A 67 11.93 -14.05 -9.65
CA GLU A 67 11.70 -13.26 -10.86
C GLU A 67 10.19 -13.01 -11.08
N GLY A 68 9.36 -14.01 -10.82
CA GLY A 68 7.92 -13.87 -10.84
C GLY A 68 7.41 -12.80 -9.86
N ALA A 69 7.95 -12.79 -8.63
CA ALA A 69 7.62 -11.76 -7.64
C ALA A 69 8.05 -10.35 -8.10
N GLU A 70 9.21 -10.20 -8.73
CA GLU A 70 9.66 -8.92 -9.32
C GLU A 70 8.72 -8.43 -10.43
N ARG A 71 8.25 -9.34 -11.29
CA ARG A 71 7.28 -9.01 -12.33
C ARG A 71 5.95 -8.53 -11.72
N LEU A 72 5.48 -9.17 -10.63
CA LEU A 72 4.27 -8.72 -9.91
C LEU A 72 4.49 -7.37 -9.22
N LEU A 73 5.66 -7.14 -8.64
CA LEU A 73 6.02 -5.84 -8.05
C LEU A 73 5.92 -4.71 -9.06
N ALA A 74 6.41 -4.93 -10.28
CA ALA A 74 6.36 -3.94 -11.37
C ALA A 74 4.92 -3.53 -11.75
N LEU A 75 3.91 -4.36 -11.46
CA LEU A 75 2.50 -4.03 -11.65
C LEU A 75 1.93 -3.15 -10.53
N CYS A 76 2.56 -3.16 -9.35
CA CYS A 76 2.00 -2.61 -8.12
C CYS A 76 2.60 -1.27 -7.70
N ALA A 77 3.93 -1.12 -7.79
CA ALA A 77 4.64 -0.07 -7.09
C ALA A 77 4.52 1.31 -7.73
N ASN A 78 4.49 2.34 -6.89
CA ASN A 78 4.72 3.72 -7.27
C ASN A 78 5.76 4.40 -6.35
N GLU A 79 6.01 5.70 -6.58
CA GLU A 79 7.09 6.48 -5.95
C GLU A 79 7.05 6.54 -4.42
N ASN A 80 5.87 6.42 -3.81
CA ASN A 80 5.67 6.59 -2.36
C ASN A 80 5.65 5.26 -1.62
N MET A 81 6.21 4.20 -2.20
CA MET A 81 6.22 2.86 -1.62
C MET A 81 7.64 2.32 -1.54
N GLU A 82 7.96 1.72 -0.40
CA GLU A 82 9.22 1.02 -0.15
C GLU A 82 9.01 -0.48 -0.28
N ARG A 83 9.85 -1.13 -1.07
CA ARG A 83 9.84 -2.58 -1.23
C ARG A 83 10.73 -3.27 -0.20
N SER A 84 10.40 -4.47 0.18
CA SER A 84 11.33 -5.38 0.85
C SER A 84 12.29 -6.02 -0.15
N GLY A 85 13.34 -6.68 0.33
CA GLY A 85 14.05 -7.68 -0.47
C GLY A 85 13.13 -8.83 -0.84
N VAL A 86 13.50 -9.58 -1.89
CA VAL A 86 12.84 -10.85 -2.23
C VAL A 86 13.25 -11.89 -1.21
N LYS A 87 12.29 -12.63 -0.69
CA LYS A 87 12.53 -13.77 0.20
C LYS A 87 11.50 -14.86 -0.09
N GLU A 88 11.98 -16.03 -0.54
CA GLU A 88 11.12 -17.17 -0.88
C GLU A 88 10.00 -16.77 -1.86
N GLY A 89 10.36 -16.08 -2.94
CA GLY A 89 9.42 -15.62 -3.96
C GLY A 89 8.44 -14.56 -3.49
N LYS A 90 8.64 -13.96 -2.30
CA LYS A 90 7.75 -12.95 -1.71
C LYS A 90 8.41 -11.58 -1.64
N ILE A 91 7.63 -10.54 -2.02
CA ILE A 91 7.98 -9.13 -1.82
C ILE A 91 6.85 -8.46 -1.06
N GLU A 92 7.20 -7.58 -0.12
CA GLU A 92 6.26 -6.72 0.60
C GLU A 92 6.46 -5.25 0.21
N LEU A 93 5.37 -4.50 0.12
CA LEU A 93 5.35 -3.05 -0.05
C LEU A 93 4.89 -2.37 1.24
N LYS A 94 5.62 -1.31 1.64
CA LYS A 94 5.29 -0.44 2.76
C LYS A 94 5.14 1.00 2.31
N ALA A 95 4.37 1.78 3.06
CA ALA A 95 4.25 3.21 2.84
C ALA A 95 5.56 3.93 3.21
N SER A 96 6.10 4.77 2.31
CA SER A 96 7.25 5.62 2.59
C SER A 96 6.86 6.95 3.25
N CYS A 97 5.57 7.29 3.22
CA CYS A 97 4.99 8.50 3.80
C CYS A 97 3.56 8.28 4.29
N ASP A 98 3.05 9.22 5.08
CA ASP A 98 1.63 9.28 5.42
C ASP A 98 0.80 9.72 4.22
N GLY A 99 -0.36 9.09 4.00
CA GLY A 99 -1.16 9.41 2.82
C GLY A 99 -2.44 8.60 2.68
N LEU A 100 -3.07 8.75 1.52
CA LEU A 100 -4.23 7.98 1.10
C LEU A 100 -3.79 6.82 0.21
N PHE A 101 -4.03 5.59 0.67
CA PHE A 101 -3.79 4.40 -0.12
C PHE A 101 -4.98 4.08 -1.03
N LEU A 102 -4.71 3.95 -2.32
CA LEU A 102 -5.70 3.64 -3.35
C LEU A 102 -5.30 2.37 -4.09
N LEU A 103 -6.29 1.67 -4.65
CA LEU A 103 -6.06 0.50 -5.49
C LEU A 103 -7.11 0.38 -6.60
N ARG A 104 -6.71 -0.21 -7.71
CA ARG A 104 -7.58 -0.54 -8.84
C ARG A 104 -8.17 -1.94 -8.64
N SER A 105 -9.29 -2.01 -7.91
CA SER A 105 -9.88 -3.28 -7.44
C SER A 105 -10.21 -4.26 -8.56
N GLU A 106 -10.73 -3.80 -9.69
CA GLU A 106 -11.09 -4.67 -10.82
C GLU A 106 -9.86 -5.27 -11.49
N SER A 107 -8.85 -4.45 -11.78
CA SER A 107 -7.60 -4.92 -12.36
C SER A 107 -6.86 -5.86 -11.40
N LEU A 108 -6.83 -5.54 -10.10
CA LEU A 108 -6.24 -6.43 -9.09
C LEU A 108 -6.96 -7.79 -9.03
N ARG A 109 -8.28 -7.78 -9.11
CA ARG A 109 -9.07 -9.02 -9.16
C ARG A 109 -8.75 -9.82 -10.43
N ALA A 110 -8.64 -9.17 -11.59
CA ALA A 110 -8.30 -9.81 -12.85
C ALA A 110 -6.90 -10.45 -12.80
N VAL A 111 -5.91 -9.79 -12.20
CA VAL A 111 -4.57 -10.37 -11.98
C VAL A 111 -4.64 -11.57 -11.04
N ASN A 112 -5.33 -11.45 -9.91
CA ASN A 112 -5.46 -12.54 -8.92
C ASN A 112 -6.36 -13.69 -9.40
N ALA A 113 -7.09 -13.56 -10.50
CA ALA A 113 -7.84 -14.65 -11.13
C ALA A 113 -6.95 -15.55 -12.00
N ILE A 114 -5.71 -15.14 -12.27
CA ILE A 114 -4.73 -15.97 -12.97
C ILE A 114 -4.12 -16.93 -11.94
N ASP A 115 -4.20 -18.23 -12.22
CA ASP A 115 -3.69 -19.27 -11.33
C ASP A 115 -2.23 -19.06 -10.96
N GLU A 116 -1.89 -19.39 -9.72
CA GLU A 116 -0.54 -19.35 -9.16
C GLU A 116 0.02 -17.94 -8.90
N LEU A 117 -0.77 -16.88 -9.13
CA LEU A 117 -0.42 -15.50 -8.79
C LEU A 117 -1.19 -15.04 -7.56
N MET A 118 -0.53 -14.27 -6.70
CA MET A 118 -1.16 -13.69 -5.52
C MET A 118 -0.61 -12.31 -5.21
N ILE A 119 -1.51 -11.33 -5.15
CA ILE A 119 -1.25 -9.98 -4.63
C ILE A 119 -2.29 -9.72 -3.55
N ALA A 120 -1.86 -9.76 -2.29
CA ALA A 120 -2.68 -9.40 -1.14
C ALA A 120 -2.43 -7.93 -0.79
N THR A 121 -3.50 -7.17 -0.53
CA THR A 121 -3.41 -5.74 -0.26
C THR A 121 -4.20 -5.32 0.97
N ARG A 122 -3.84 -4.19 1.54
CA ARG A 122 -4.71 -3.44 2.44
C ARG A 122 -5.94 -2.92 1.67
N LYS A 123 -7.02 -2.59 2.36
CA LYS A 123 -8.21 -1.99 1.75
C LYS A 123 -7.86 -0.63 1.14
N GLY A 124 -8.26 -0.40 -0.11
CA GLY A 124 -8.15 0.91 -0.77
C GLY A 124 -9.11 1.94 -0.19
N GLY A 125 -8.80 3.23 -0.43
CA GLY A 125 -9.55 4.34 0.12
C GLY A 125 -9.32 4.54 1.63
N THR A 126 -8.17 4.10 2.17
CA THR A 126 -7.85 4.23 3.60
C THR A 126 -6.61 5.09 3.83
N ALA A 127 -6.63 5.85 4.93
CA ALA A 127 -5.45 6.54 5.40
C ALA A 127 -4.40 5.55 5.90
N VAL A 128 -3.16 5.80 5.58
CA VAL A 128 -2.01 5.00 6.03
C VAL A 128 -0.91 5.90 6.58
N LYS A 129 -0.07 5.33 7.45
CA LYS A 129 1.11 5.98 8.01
C LYS A 129 2.38 5.41 7.38
N LYS A 130 3.45 6.19 7.40
CA LYS A 130 4.79 5.72 7.03
C LYS A 130 5.12 4.42 7.77
N GLY A 131 5.61 3.42 7.02
CA GLY A 131 5.94 2.10 7.54
C GLY A 131 4.79 1.08 7.54
N ASP A 132 3.54 1.52 7.31
CA ASP A 132 2.41 0.60 7.19
C ASP A 132 2.59 -0.36 6.01
N LYS A 133 2.27 -1.64 6.22
CA LYS A 133 2.23 -2.62 5.13
C LYS A 133 1.05 -2.34 4.22
N LEU A 134 1.32 -2.20 2.93
CA LEU A 134 0.33 -1.91 1.89
C LEU A 134 -0.08 -3.15 1.12
N ALA A 135 0.92 -3.94 0.71
CA ALA A 135 0.71 -5.14 -0.10
C ALA A 135 1.80 -6.18 0.14
N GLY A 136 1.50 -7.41 -0.21
CA GLY A 136 2.46 -8.49 -0.37
C GLY A 136 2.12 -9.28 -1.61
N MET A 137 3.14 -9.63 -2.39
CA MET A 137 2.97 -10.37 -3.65
C MET A 137 3.92 -11.54 -3.72
N ARG A 138 3.48 -12.60 -4.39
CA ARG A 138 4.26 -13.78 -4.69
C ARG A 138 3.66 -14.58 -5.82
N VAL A 139 4.46 -15.40 -6.45
CA VAL A 139 3.98 -16.57 -7.21
C VAL A 139 3.96 -17.78 -6.28
N ILE A 140 3.02 -18.69 -6.47
CA ILE A 140 2.82 -19.83 -5.55
C ILE A 140 3.85 -20.95 -5.79
N PRO A 141 4.12 -21.37 -7.06
CA PRO A 141 5.11 -22.39 -7.35
C PRO A 141 6.55 -21.82 -7.36
N LEU A 142 7.55 -22.68 -7.20
CA LEU A 142 8.97 -22.32 -7.33
C LEU A 142 9.34 -21.87 -8.74
N ILE A 143 8.63 -22.38 -9.73
CA ILE A 143 8.83 -22.11 -11.16
C ILE A 143 7.46 -21.87 -11.76
N ILE A 144 7.30 -20.76 -12.48
CA ILE A 144 6.04 -20.34 -13.09
C ILE A 144 6.23 -20.09 -14.59
N ALA A 145 5.19 -20.34 -15.39
CA ALA A 145 5.19 -20.04 -16.81
C ALA A 145 5.18 -18.50 -17.03
N GLU A 146 6.10 -18.01 -17.87
CA GLU A 146 6.23 -16.57 -18.19
C GLU A 146 4.96 -16.01 -18.83
N GLU A 147 4.21 -16.84 -19.57
CA GLU A 147 2.93 -16.43 -20.16
C GLU A 147 1.91 -15.95 -19.14
N LYS A 148 1.89 -16.52 -17.90
CA LYS A 148 1.00 -16.09 -16.82
C LYS A 148 1.33 -14.68 -16.35
N LEU A 149 2.63 -14.34 -16.27
CA LEU A 149 3.09 -13.00 -15.91
C LEU A 149 2.80 -11.99 -17.04
N THR A 150 2.88 -12.44 -18.28
CA THR A 150 2.48 -11.63 -19.45
C THR A 150 0.98 -11.36 -19.42
N ALA A 151 0.16 -12.37 -19.16
CA ALA A 151 -1.28 -12.21 -18.98
C ALA A 151 -1.62 -11.29 -17.79
N ALA A 152 -0.87 -11.38 -16.68
CA ALA A 152 -1.02 -10.48 -15.54
C ALA A 152 -0.72 -9.03 -15.92
N LYS A 153 0.32 -8.77 -16.71
CA LYS A 153 0.64 -7.44 -17.23
C LYS A 153 -0.49 -6.88 -18.09
N ALA A 154 -1.04 -7.71 -18.99
CA ALA A 154 -2.17 -7.32 -19.82
C ALA A 154 -3.43 -7.00 -18.99
N ALA A 155 -3.73 -7.81 -17.96
CA ALA A 155 -4.85 -7.60 -17.04
C ALA A 155 -4.68 -6.35 -16.15
N ALA A 156 -3.45 -6.06 -15.71
CA ALA A 156 -3.12 -4.86 -14.95
C ALA A 156 -3.24 -3.59 -15.79
N GLY A 157 -2.88 -3.64 -17.07
CA GLY A 157 -2.78 -2.49 -17.96
C GLY A 157 -1.52 -1.65 -17.66
N ASP A 158 -1.50 -0.42 -18.17
CA ASP A 158 -0.30 0.45 -18.13
C ASP A 158 -0.19 1.30 -16.85
N THR A 159 -1.25 1.37 -16.06
CA THR A 159 -1.27 2.15 -14.81
C THR A 159 -1.00 1.21 -13.63
N PRO A 160 -0.19 1.59 -12.64
CA PRO A 160 0.04 0.79 -11.44
C PRO A 160 -1.27 0.38 -10.75
N LEU A 161 -1.29 -0.85 -10.20
CA LEU A 161 -2.45 -1.38 -9.47
C LEU A 161 -2.68 -0.64 -8.15
N LEU A 162 -1.62 -0.15 -7.53
CA LEU A 162 -1.62 0.50 -6.23
C LEU A 162 -1.11 1.93 -6.36
N GLU A 163 -1.64 2.82 -5.54
CA GLU A 163 -1.21 4.22 -5.48
C GLU A 163 -1.21 4.69 -4.03
N LEU A 164 -0.16 5.40 -3.61
CA LEU A 164 -0.11 6.11 -2.35
C LEU A 164 0.02 7.60 -2.63
N ARG A 165 -1.01 8.36 -2.26
CA ARG A 165 -1.04 9.83 -2.38
C ARG A 165 -0.68 10.45 -1.04
N PRO A 166 0.45 11.17 -0.93
CA PRO A 166 0.82 11.87 0.29
C PRO A 166 -0.19 12.96 0.65
N TRP A 167 -0.31 13.24 1.95
CA TRP A 167 -1.04 14.42 2.41
C TRP A 167 -0.24 15.68 2.07
N VAL A 168 -0.76 16.51 1.16
CA VAL A 168 -0.07 17.71 0.66
C VAL A 168 -0.51 18.98 1.39
N ARG A 169 -1.77 19.05 1.86
CA ARG A 169 -2.28 20.22 2.59
C ARG A 169 -1.79 20.22 4.02
N LYS A 170 -1.30 21.38 4.48
CA LYS A 170 -0.63 21.52 5.78
C LYS A 170 -1.32 22.49 6.72
N THR A 171 -2.15 23.41 6.21
CA THR A 171 -2.81 24.45 6.99
C THR A 171 -4.30 24.51 6.75
N ALA A 172 -5.05 24.79 7.82
CA ALA A 172 -6.49 24.93 7.75
C ALA A 172 -6.98 26.17 8.55
N ALA A 173 -8.06 26.75 8.08
CA ALA A 173 -8.88 27.70 8.84
C ALA A 173 -10.25 27.07 9.14
N ILE A 174 -10.79 27.35 10.31
CA ILE A 174 -12.13 26.91 10.72
C ILE A 174 -13.03 28.12 10.84
N VAL A 175 -14.20 28.08 10.20
CA VAL A 175 -15.28 29.05 10.33
C VAL A 175 -16.44 28.35 11.02
N ALA A 176 -16.62 28.62 12.31
CA ALA A 176 -17.77 28.12 13.07
C ALA A 176 -18.94 29.06 12.89
N THR A 177 -20.06 28.58 12.34
CA THR A 177 -21.27 29.37 12.09
C THR A 177 -22.32 29.06 13.14
N GLY A 178 -23.11 30.07 13.47
CA GLY A 178 -24.19 30.01 14.45
C GLY A 178 -24.19 31.23 15.35
N SER A 179 -25.32 31.95 15.37
CA SER A 179 -25.48 33.17 16.18
C SER A 179 -25.35 32.89 17.67
N GLU A 180 -25.75 31.73 18.13
CA GLU A 180 -25.67 31.30 19.54
C GLU A 180 -24.22 31.11 19.96
N VAL A 181 -23.41 30.45 19.12
CA VAL A 181 -21.97 30.22 19.38
C VAL A 181 -21.23 31.57 19.32
N LYS A 182 -21.50 32.39 18.31
CA LYS A 182 -20.89 33.72 18.17
C LYS A 182 -21.16 34.62 19.36
N LYS A 183 -22.37 34.58 19.92
CA LYS A 183 -22.79 35.37 21.09
C LYS A 183 -22.34 34.75 22.43
N GLY A 184 -21.72 33.54 22.40
CA GLY A 184 -21.30 32.82 23.59
C GLY A 184 -22.44 32.24 24.43
N LEU A 185 -23.63 32.08 23.85
CA LEU A 185 -24.81 31.51 24.50
C LEU A 185 -24.66 29.98 24.69
N ILE A 186 -23.97 29.33 23.76
CA ILE A 186 -23.59 27.91 23.81
C ILE A 186 -22.11 27.75 23.57
N GLN A 187 -21.53 26.72 24.16
CA GLN A 187 -20.13 26.38 23.98
C GLN A 187 -19.92 25.69 22.62
N ASP A 188 -18.90 26.11 21.89
CA ASP A 188 -18.49 25.44 20.68
C ASP A 188 -17.84 24.09 20.99
N THR A 189 -18.54 23.02 20.67
CA THR A 189 -18.09 21.64 20.84
C THR A 189 -17.51 21.03 19.53
N PHE A 190 -17.75 21.66 18.39
CA PHE A 190 -17.32 21.15 17.08
C PHE A 190 -15.86 21.52 16.74
N THR A 191 -15.46 22.75 17.00
CA THR A 191 -14.08 23.21 16.69
C THR A 191 -13.00 22.34 17.32
N PRO A 192 -13.08 21.93 18.59
CA PRO A 192 -12.08 21.02 19.18
C PRO A 192 -12.00 19.70 18.41
N VAL A 193 -13.13 19.07 18.10
CA VAL A 193 -13.17 17.79 17.34
C VAL A 193 -12.59 17.94 15.93
N VAL A 194 -12.88 19.06 15.25
CA VAL A 194 -12.33 19.35 13.92
C VAL A 194 -10.82 19.56 13.98
N LYS A 195 -10.32 20.29 14.98
CA LYS A 195 -8.87 20.47 15.21
C LYS A 195 -8.17 19.13 15.41
N ASP A 196 -8.72 18.27 16.26
CA ASP A 196 -8.13 16.94 16.51
C ASP A 196 -8.08 16.09 15.23
N LYS A 197 -9.14 16.12 14.43
CA LYS A 197 -9.18 15.43 13.13
C LYS A 197 -8.13 15.98 12.16
N LEU A 198 -8.01 17.31 12.04
CA LEU A 198 -6.99 17.93 11.18
C LEU A 198 -5.57 17.58 11.62
N SER A 199 -5.32 17.64 12.93
CA SER A 199 -4.04 17.28 13.53
C SER A 199 -3.64 15.83 13.24
N ALA A 200 -4.61 14.89 13.23
CA ALA A 200 -4.37 13.48 12.89
C ALA A 200 -3.84 13.27 11.46
N TYR A 201 -4.08 14.24 10.56
CA TYR A 201 -3.54 14.28 9.19
C TYR A 201 -2.34 15.23 9.03
N GLY A 202 -1.79 15.74 10.13
CA GLY A 202 -0.66 16.67 10.12
C GLY A 202 -1.03 18.05 9.56
N ILE A 203 -2.31 18.46 9.66
CA ILE A 203 -2.81 19.76 9.22
C ILE A 203 -2.92 20.67 10.44
N GLU A 204 -2.19 21.79 10.42
CA GLU A 204 -2.22 22.82 11.46
C GLU A 204 -3.44 23.73 11.28
N THR A 205 -4.17 23.98 12.37
CA THR A 205 -5.25 24.98 12.37
C THR A 205 -4.65 26.36 12.65
N ILE A 206 -4.50 27.19 11.62
CA ILE A 206 -3.89 28.51 11.73
C ILE A 206 -4.89 29.62 12.08
N SER A 207 -6.19 29.39 11.89
CA SER A 207 -7.23 30.37 12.21
C SER A 207 -8.54 29.69 12.60
N VAL A 208 -9.24 30.29 13.56
CA VAL A 208 -10.62 29.95 13.93
C VAL A 208 -11.39 31.25 14.00
N SER A 209 -12.52 31.31 13.33
CA SER A 209 -13.44 32.46 13.37
C SER A 209 -14.87 32.00 13.63
N TYR A 210 -15.64 32.88 14.25
CA TYR A 210 -17.07 32.67 14.57
C TYR A 210 -17.92 33.61 13.76
N SER A 211 -18.85 33.09 12.95
CA SER A 211 -19.76 33.85 12.15
C SER A 211 -21.20 33.71 12.68
N GLY A 212 -21.97 34.79 12.60
CA GLY A 212 -23.42 34.70 12.75
C GLY A 212 -24.06 34.10 11.50
N ASP A 213 -25.36 33.88 11.58
CA ASP A 213 -26.17 33.37 10.47
C ASP A 213 -26.29 34.39 9.34
N GLY A 214 -26.68 33.91 8.19
CA GLY A 214 -26.88 34.71 6.97
C GLY A 214 -25.71 34.64 6.01
N VAL A 215 -26.05 34.64 4.72
CA VAL A 215 -25.07 34.39 3.62
C VAL A 215 -23.92 35.41 3.65
N GLU A 216 -24.19 36.68 3.87
CA GLU A 216 -23.17 37.74 3.87
C GLU A 216 -22.14 37.56 5.01
N ASN A 217 -22.64 37.23 6.22
CA ASN A 217 -21.75 36.99 7.37
C ASN A 217 -20.83 35.78 7.15
N VAL A 218 -21.40 34.70 6.66
CA VAL A 218 -20.64 33.45 6.40
C VAL A 218 -19.68 33.67 5.25
N ALA A 219 -20.08 34.29 4.14
CA ALA A 219 -19.21 34.60 3.01
C ALA A 219 -18.07 35.55 3.41
N GLY A 220 -18.34 36.54 4.24
CA GLY A 220 -17.34 37.44 4.80
C GLY A 220 -16.29 36.69 5.65
N ALA A 221 -16.76 35.80 6.54
CA ALA A 221 -15.86 34.99 7.38
C ALA A 221 -15.00 34.03 6.54
N ILE A 222 -15.59 33.40 5.51
CA ILE A 222 -14.80 32.53 4.58
C ILE A 222 -13.77 33.38 3.81
N SER A 223 -14.15 34.59 3.36
CA SER A 223 -13.21 35.47 2.66
C SER A 223 -12.04 35.89 3.55
N GLN A 224 -12.31 36.19 4.82
CA GLN A 224 -11.28 36.46 5.81
C GLN A 224 -10.38 35.23 6.06
N ALA A 225 -10.99 34.06 6.24
CA ALA A 225 -10.25 32.81 6.40
C ALA A 225 -9.33 32.55 5.19
N ARG A 226 -9.77 32.81 3.96
CA ARG A 226 -8.96 32.72 2.75
C ARG A 226 -7.75 33.66 2.77
N GLN A 227 -7.89 34.86 3.31
CA GLN A 227 -6.82 35.85 3.42
C GLN A 227 -5.71 35.42 4.40
N THR A 228 -5.99 34.48 5.34
CA THR A 228 -4.95 33.92 6.22
C THR A 228 -3.94 33.03 5.51
N GLY A 229 -4.19 32.67 4.25
CA GLY A 229 -3.36 31.75 3.50
C GLY A 229 -3.61 30.26 3.83
N ALA A 230 -4.68 29.95 4.56
CA ALA A 230 -5.06 28.53 4.83
C ALA A 230 -5.34 27.80 3.53
N GLU A 231 -4.78 26.58 3.41
CA GLU A 231 -4.93 25.73 2.23
C GLU A 231 -6.27 24.98 2.21
N VAL A 232 -6.90 24.84 3.41
CA VAL A 232 -8.22 24.23 3.59
C VAL A 232 -9.05 25.14 4.48
N ILE A 233 -10.31 25.37 4.11
CA ILE A 233 -11.26 26.10 4.94
C ILE A 233 -12.42 25.16 5.26
N LEU A 234 -12.67 24.95 6.55
CA LEU A 234 -13.76 24.11 7.05
C LEU A 234 -14.82 25.00 7.71
N CYS A 235 -16.05 24.86 7.25
CA CYS A 235 -17.19 25.53 7.87
C CYS A 235 -17.99 24.53 8.70
N THR A 236 -18.32 24.88 9.94
CA THR A 236 -19.16 24.06 10.82
C THR A 236 -20.42 24.83 11.21
N GLY A 237 -21.55 24.11 11.38
CA GLY A 237 -22.84 24.69 11.72
C GLY A 237 -23.71 25.01 10.49
N GLY A 238 -24.88 25.59 10.70
CA GLY A 238 -25.81 26.04 9.65
C GLY A 238 -26.65 24.93 9.01
N MET A 239 -26.49 23.68 9.40
CA MET A 239 -27.30 22.54 8.93
C MET A 239 -28.19 22.03 10.07
N SER A 240 -29.18 22.79 10.46
CA SER A 240 -30.22 22.31 11.38
C SER A 240 -31.38 21.71 10.58
N VAL A 241 -32.03 20.70 11.15
CA VAL A 241 -33.36 20.22 10.71
C VAL A 241 -34.52 21.16 11.10
N ASP A 242 -34.19 22.33 11.65
CA ASP A 242 -35.15 23.35 11.98
C ASP A 242 -35.80 23.88 10.70
N PRO A 243 -37.14 23.83 10.55
CA PRO A 243 -37.84 24.33 9.38
C PRO A 243 -37.49 25.77 8.99
N CYS A 244 -37.13 26.61 9.95
CA CYS A 244 -36.69 27.98 9.70
C CYS A 244 -35.38 28.08 8.92
N LEU A 245 -34.48 27.10 9.04
CA LEU A 245 -33.21 27.09 8.34
C LEU A 245 -33.27 26.36 6.99
N LEU A 246 -34.26 25.47 6.80
CA LEU A 246 -34.51 24.79 5.51
C LEU A 246 -34.84 25.78 4.39
N TYR A 247 -35.38 26.94 4.70
CA TYR A 247 -35.74 27.99 3.72
C TYR A 247 -34.67 29.06 3.50
N THR A 248 -33.60 29.06 4.31
CA THR A 248 -32.55 30.10 4.26
C THR A 248 -31.16 29.58 3.91
N SER A 249 -30.97 28.27 3.92
CA SER A 249 -29.68 27.64 3.56
C SER A 249 -29.90 26.68 2.38
N PRO A 250 -29.23 26.88 1.23
CA PRO A 250 -29.29 25.91 0.15
C PRO A 250 -28.74 24.56 0.64
N SER A 251 -29.52 23.52 0.44
CA SER A 251 -29.08 22.15 0.72
C SER A 251 -27.94 21.79 -0.24
N PRO A 252 -26.94 21.01 0.19
CA PRO A 252 -25.94 20.43 -0.71
C PRO A 252 -26.54 19.54 -1.82
N ARG A 253 -27.84 19.23 -1.74
CA ARG A 253 -28.58 18.49 -2.77
C ARG A 253 -29.16 19.38 -3.87
N ASP A 254 -29.11 20.70 -3.69
CA ASP A 254 -29.71 21.69 -4.61
C ASP A 254 -28.62 22.39 -5.45
N VAL A 255 -27.38 21.88 -5.43
CA VAL A 255 -26.24 22.38 -6.21
C VAL A 255 -25.77 21.32 -7.20
#